data_95a5cbbd8b8c5bd1a9aecc5f19a3d5f9
#
_entry.id   95a5cbbd8b8c5bd1a9aecc5f19a3d5f9
#
_cell.length_a   1.000
_cell.length_b   1.000
_cell.length_c   1.000
_cell.angle_alpha   90.00
_cell.angle_beta   90.00
_cell.angle_gamma   90.00
#
_symmetry.space_group_name_H-M   'P 1'
#
loop_
_entity.id
_entity.type
_entity.pdbx_description
1 polymer ?
#
loop_
_entity_poly.entity_id
_entity_poly.type
_entity_poly.pdbx_seq_one_letter_code
_entity_poly.pdbx_strand_id
1 'polypeptide(L)'
;MCGIAGCLNLREAPPPGEELLRAMLGQIRHRGPDAFGIYLGEQVGLGNARLCIVDLAGGQQPISNETGDIWIVYNGEIFNHPELRQELKTRGHRFSTHTDTEVIVHLYEEFGSACLAKLNGQFAFAIWDGGRKSLFIARDRLGVRPLFYTVAAGALIFASEIKALFADPRVSRSLAPRGIAQVFNYWSTLSPLTCFEGIQDLPPGHFMIAEGGKMTITRYWSLEFEPQKPAHADTNISTARRTLTSLADEFAELLVDATRIRLRADVPVGAYLSGGLDSSVIAAIIRQIGTSRLDTFSIAFSDPEFDESQPQKRMAALLGTDHQVVRATDADIARVFPEIVWHTETAL
;
A
#
# COMPACT_ATOMS: atom_id res chain seq x y z
N MET A 1 8.97 0.08 3.22
CA MET A 1 7.64 -0.52 2.91
C MET A 1 7.83 -2.01 2.80
N CYS A 2 6.97 -2.81 3.43
CA CYS A 2 7.06 -4.26 3.32
C CYS A 2 6.89 -4.78 1.89
N GLY A 3 7.26 -6.03 1.65
CA GLY A 3 6.95 -6.77 0.44
C GLY A 3 6.21 -8.05 0.78
N ILE A 4 5.16 -8.38 0.05
CA ILE A 4 4.45 -9.65 0.17
C ILE A 4 4.58 -10.47 -1.11
N ALA A 5 4.58 -11.78 -0.95
CA ALA A 5 4.55 -12.73 -2.04
C ALA A 5 3.81 -14.00 -1.62
N GLY A 6 3.23 -14.72 -2.56
CA GLY A 6 2.58 -15.99 -2.24
C GLY A 6 2.13 -16.76 -3.47
N CYS A 7 1.75 -18.00 -3.21
CA CYS A 7 1.27 -18.93 -4.22
C CYS A 7 0.14 -19.78 -3.63
N LEU A 8 -0.94 -19.96 -4.40
CA LEU A 8 -2.04 -20.87 -4.09
C LEU A 8 -2.22 -21.86 -5.24
N ASN A 9 -2.19 -23.13 -4.95
CA ASN A 9 -2.57 -24.17 -5.93
C ASN A 9 -4.09 -24.18 -6.12
N LEU A 10 -4.55 -23.85 -7.30
CA LEU A 10 -5.96 -23.87 -7.70
C LEU A 10 -6.46 -25.27 -8.09
N ARG A 11 -5.53 -26.23 -8.26
CA ARG A 11 -5.78 -27.64 -8.55
C ARG A 11 -4.93 -28.50 -7.62
N GLU A 12 -5.23 -29.77 -7.56
CA GLU A 12 -4.38 -30.71 -6.83
C GLU A 12 -2.94 -30.67 -7.39
N ALA A 13 -2.02 -30.30 -6.54
CA ALA A 13 -0.59 -30.22 -6.84
C ALA A 13 0.19 -30.35 -5.50
N PRO A 14 1.46 -30.71 -5.54
CA PRO A 14 2.32 -30.66 -4.35
C PRO A 14 2.28 -29.27 -3.70
N PRO A 15 2.39 -29.18 -2.36
CA PRO A 15 2.45 -27.91 -1.67
C PRO A 15 3.48 -26.94 -2.26
N PRO A 16 3.25 -25.62 -2.25
CA PRO A 16 4.25 -24.66 -2.69
C PRO A 16 5.55 -24.83 -1.90
N GLY A 17 6.67 -24.91 -2.61
CA GLY A 17 7.97 -25.07 -1.98
C GLY A 17 8.47 -23.81 -1.28
N GLU A 18 9.15 -23.97 -0.15
CA GLU A 18 9.78 -22.85 0.56
C GLU A 18 10.83 -22.13 -0.31
N GLU A 19 11.56 -22.87 -1.14
CA GLU A 19 12.56 -22.30 -2.06
C GLU A 19 11.98 -21.28 -3.02
N LEU A 20 10.77 -21.55 -3.56
CA LEU A 20 10.07 -20.60 -4.42
C LEU A 20 9.78 -19.30 -3.67
N LEU A 21 9.21 -19.38 -2.46
CA LEU A 21 8.89 -18.19 -1.67
C LEU A 21 10.15 -17.42 -1.28
N ARG A 22 11.24 -18.11 -0.92
CA ARG A 22 12.53 -17.47 -0.65
C ARG A 22 13.07 -16.74 -1.88
N ALA A 23 12.95 -17.34 -3.06
CA ALA A 23 13.35 -16.72 -4.33
C ALA A 23 12.51 -15.47 -4.63
N MET A 24 11.18 -15.56 -4.46
CA MET A 24 10.26 -14.41 -4.62
C MET A 24 10.60 -13.28 -3.67
N LEU A 25 10.76 -13.57 -2.37
CA LEU A 25 11.11 -12.57 -1.34
C LEU A 25 12.49 -11.97 -1.59
N GLY A 26 13.44 -12.74 -2.10
CA GLY A 26 14.76 -12.26 -2.50
C GLY A 26 14.70 -11.12 -3.53
N GLN A 27 13.76 -11.18 -4.49
CA GLN A 27 13.56 -10.14 -5.50
C GLN A 27 13.02 -8.82 -4.93
N ILE A 28 12.34 -8.88 -3.79
CA ILE A 28 11.70 -7.71 -3.13
C ILE A 28 12.32 -7.38 -1.76
N ARG A 29 13.54 -7.86 -1.50
CA ARG A 29 14.25 -7.62 -0.25
C ARG A 29 14.44 -6.13 0.07
N HIS A 30 14.63 -5.30 -0.94
CA HIS A 30 14.78 -3.85 -0.79
C HIS A 30 13.56 -3.18 -0.15
N ARG A 31 12.38 -3.81 -0.24
CA ARG A 31 11.14 -3.29 0.39
C ARG A 31 11.12 -3.50 1.90
N GLY A 32 11.69 -4.59 2.36
CA GLY A 32 11.66 -4.96 3.77
C GLY A 32 12.94 -5.71 4.17
N PRO A 33 14.02 -4.97 4.48
CA PRO A 33 15.32 -5.56 4.76
C PRO A 33 15.45 -6.14 6.17
N ASP A 34 14.51 -5.82 7.09
CA ASP A 34 14.69 -6.07 8.53
C ASP A 34 14.41 -7.52 8.91
N ALA A 35 13.39 -8.14 8.29
CA ALA A 35 13.03 -9.52 8.58
C ALA A 35 12.31 -10.20 7.42
N PHE A 36 12.35 -11.54 7.42
CA PHE A 36 11.62 -12.40 6.46
C PHE A 36 10.85 -13.45 7.21
N GLY A 37 9.63 -13.74 6.72
CA GLY A 37 8.84 -14.83 7.25
C GLY A 37 8.07 -15.54 6.16
N ILE A 38 7.85 -16.84 6.34
CA ILE A 38 7.16 -17.74 5.43
C ILE A 38 6.19 -18.60 6.22
N TYR A 39 4.99 -18.74 5.70
CA TYR A 39 4.01 -19.75 6.10
C TYR A 39 3.78 -20.72 4.95
N LEU A 40 3.78 -22.01 5.25
CA LEU A 40 3.51 -23.08 4.30
C LEU A 40 2.32 -23.91 4.78
N GLY A 41 1.26 -23.92 4.00
CA GLY A 41 0.12 -24.82 4.14
C GLY A 41 0.09 -25.86 3.02
N GLU A 42 -0.91 -26.75 3.05
CA GLU A 42 -1.04 -27.83 2.05
C GLU A 42 -1.19 -27.30 0.60
N GLN A 43 -1.87 -26.16 0.42
CA GLN A 43 -2.19 -25.60 -0.90
C GLN A 43 -1.62 -24.20 -1.09
N VAL A 44 -1.16 -23.55 -0.03
CA VAL A 44 -0.78 -22.14 -0.02
C VAL A 44 0.61 -21.96 0.55
N GLY A 45 1.34 -21.00 -0.02
CA GLY A 45 2.53 -20.44 0.57
C GLY A 45 2.40 -18.92 0.65
N LEU A 46 2.69 -18.34 1.82
CA LEU A 46 2.68 -16.90 2.06
C LEU A 46 4.05 -16.45 2.53
N GLY A 47 4.52 -15.32 2.04
CA GLY A 47 5.80 -14.76 2.40
C GLY A 47 5.77 -13.25 2.60
N ASN A 48 6.55 -12.77 3.56
CA ASN A 48 6.70 -11.35 3.85
C ASN A 48 8.18 -10.97 3.99
N ALA A 49 8.56 -9.86 3.35
CA ALA A 49 9.79 -9.11 3.59
C ALA A 49 9.39 -7.85 4.37
N ARG A 50 9.80 -7.77 5.64
CA ARG A 50 9.32 -6.78 6.59
C ARG A 50 10.24 -5.56 6.69
N LEU A 51 9.63 -4.37 6.69
CA LEU A 51 10.21 -3.13 7.22
C LEU A 51 9.48 -2.81 8.53
N CYS A 52 10.21 -2.74 9.62
CA CYS A 52 9.65 -2.55 10.96
C CYS A 52 9.32 -1.08 11.22
N ILE A 53 8.02 -0.74 11.31
CA ILE A 53 7.54 0.63 11.60
C ILE A 53 6.67 0.63 12.86
N VAL A 54 5.80 -0.38 13.02
CA VAL A 54 4.93 -0.57 14.18
C VAL A 54 5.27 -1.92 14.82
N ASP A 55 5.40 -1.94 16.15
CA ASP A 55 5.82 -3.10 16.94
C ASP A 55 7.12 -3.72 16.44
N LEU A 56 8.24 -3.01 16.68
CA LEU A 56 9.54 -3.36 16.12
C LEU A 56 10.00 -4.77 16.50
N ALA A 57 9.64 -5.23 17.71
CA ALA A 57 10.07 -6.51 18.25
C ALA A 57 9.09 -7.66 18.01
N GLY A 58 7.77 -7.38 18.04
CA GLY A 58 6.73 -8.43 18.09
C GLY A 58 6.03 -8.72 16.77
N GLY A 59 6.07 -7.81 15.81
CA GLY A 59 5.24 -7.85 14.60
C GLY A 59 5.76 -8.71 13.46
N GLN A 60 6.47 -9.80 13.71
CA GLN A 60 6.98 -10.69 12.67
C GLN A 60 5.82 -11.32 11.89
N GLN A 61 5.82 -11.16 10.57
CA GLN A 61 4.85 -11.76 9.67
C GLN A 61 5.41 -13.03 9.02
N PRO A 62 4.57 -13.99 8.60
CA PRO A 62 3.10 -14.02 8.68
C PRO A 62 2.56 -14.09 10.12
N ILE A 63 1.39 -13.48 10.37
CA ILE A 63 0.70 -13.47 11.67
C ILE A 63 -0.57 -14.30 11.56
N SER A 64 -0.92 -15.03 12.63
CA SER A 64 -2.19 -15.78 12.70
C SER A 64 -3.15 -15.19 13.73
N ASN A 65 -4.40 -15.63 13.65
CA ASN A 65 -5.36 -15.50 14.75
C ASN A 65 -4.99 -16.44 15.90
N GLU A 66 -5.77 -16.42 17.00
CA GLU A 66 -5.52 -17.20 18.23
C GLU A 66 -5.54 -18.71 18.00
N THR A 67 -6.32 -19.20 17.03
CA THR A 67 -6.46 -20.63 16.72
C THR A 67 -5.41 -21.14 15.74
N GLY A 68 -4.72 -20.24 15.03
CA GLY A 68 -3.74 -20.59 14.01
C GLY A 68 -4.34 -21.04 12.68
N ASP A 69 -5.65 -20.83 12.49
CA ASP A 69 -6.34 -21.23 11.26
C ASP A 69 -6.29 -20.15 10.17
N ILE A 70 -6.18 -18.89 10.57
CA ILE A 70 -6.18 -17.73 9.66
C ILE A 70 -4.82 -17.06 9.71
N TRP A 71 -4.17 -16.94 8.55
CA TRP A 71 -2.82 -16.39 8.42
C TRP A 71 -2.78 -15.21 7.47
N ILE A 72 -2.08 -14.14 7.82
CA ILE A 72 -1.92 -12.94 6.97
C ILE A 72 -0.47 -12.64 6.64
N VAL A 73 -0.26 -12.15 5.41
CA VAL A 73 0.89 -11.33 5.01
C VAL A 73 0.39 -9.98 4.52
N TYR A 74 1.08 -8.92 4.93
CA TYR A 74 0.60 -7.56 4.78
C TYR A 74 1.73 -6.58 4.46
N ASN A 75 1.45 -5.67 3.53
CA ASN A 75 2.25 -4.50 3.19
C ASN A 75 1.38 -3.27 3.29
N GLY A 76 1.55 -2.47 4.32
CA GLY A 76 0.72 -1.28 4.47
C GLY A 76 0.84 -0.62 5.84
N GLU A 77 -0.18 0.19 6.13
CA GLU A 77 -0.37 0.85 7.41
C GLU A 77 -1.86 1.13 7.60
N ILE A 78 -2.45 0.60 8.68
CA ILE A 78 -3.83 0.84 9.07
C ILE A 78 -3.85 1.91 10.16
N PHE A 79 -4.16 3.12 9.78
CA PHE A 79 -4.05 4.29 10.65
C PHE A 79 -5.01 4.25 11.85
N ASN A 80 -6.17 3.62 11.71
CA ASN A 80 -7.16 3.48 12.78
C ASN A 80 -7.06 2.15 13.54
N HIS A 81 -5.89 1.48 13.48
CA HIS A 81 -5.69 0.20 14.17
C HIS A 81 -5.88 0.28 15.72
N PRO A 82 -5.54 1.38 16.42
CA PRO A 82 -5.73 1.41 17.88
C PRO A 82 -7.21 1.37 18.27
N GLU A 83 -8.06 2.09 17.54
CA GLU A 83 -9.50 2.12 17.76
C GLU A 83 -10.14 0.77 17.44
N LEU A 84 -9.77 0.18 16.31
CA LEU A 84 -10.24 -1.15 15.89
C LEU A 84 -9.80 -2.25 16.85
N ARG A 85 -8.57 -2.19 17.35
CA ARG A 85 -8.06 -3.12 18.37
C ARG A 85 -8.90 -3.08 19.63
N GLN A 86 -9.30 -1.89 20.08
CA GLN A 86 -10.13 -1.75 21.26
C GLN A 86 -11.52 -2.35 21.03
N GLU A 87 -12.14 -2.12 19.87
CA GLU A 87 -13.41 -2.75 19.48
C GLU A 87 -13.30 -4.28 19.52
N LEU A 88 -12.27 -4.85 18.90
CA LEU A 88 -12.06 -6.30 18.82
C LEU A 88 -11.82 -6.94 20.19
N LYS A 89 -11.08 -6.27 21.09
CA LYS A 89 -10.93 -6.72 22.48
C LYS A 89 -12.26 -6.82 23.22
N THR A 90 -13.20 -5.89 22.99
CA THR A 90 -14.53 -5.96 23.61
C THR A 90 -15.37 -7.13 23.08
N ARG A 91 -15.03 -7.65 21.89
CA ARG A 91 -15.64 -8.84 21.28
C ARG A 91 -14.99 -10.15 21.72
N GLY A 92 -13.91 -10.09 22.50
CA GLY A 92 -13.24 -11.25 23.08
C GLY A 92 -11.95 -11.67 22.41
N HIS A 93 -11.50 -10.98 21.33
CA HIS A 93 -10.24 -11.28 20.67
C HIS A 93 -9.03 -11.00 21.56
N ARG A 94 -8.04 -11.87 21.47
CA ARG A 94 -6.78 -11.80 22.22
C ARG A 94 -5.65 -11.50 21.24
N PHE A 95 -4.92 -10.46 21.54
CA PHE A 95 -3.81 -9.99 20.73
C PHE A 95 -2.48 -10.46 21.31
N SER A 96 -1.63 -11.01 20.46
CA SER A 96 -0.27 -11.44 20.78
C SER A 96 0.80 -10.39 20.44
N THR A 97 0.48 -9.45 19.55
CA THR A 97 1.33 -8.36 19.09
C THR A 97 0.70 -6.99 19.32
N HIS A 98 1.45 -5.94 19.04
CA HIS A 98 0.93 -4.57 19.01
C HIS A 98 0.75 -4.02 17.60
N THR A 99 0.92 -4.86 16.55
CA THR A 99 0.85 -4.43 15.16
C THR A 99 -0.57 -4.11 14.70
N ASP A 100 -0.66 -3.31 13.66
CA ASP A 100 -1.84 -3.10 12.86
C ASP A 100 -2.21 -4.35 12.02
N THR A 101 -1.22 -5.17 11.66
CA THR A 101 -1.41 -6.42 10.91
C THR A 101 -2.35 -7.39 11.63
N GLU A 102 -2.16 -7.59 12.94
CA GLU A 102 -3.00 -8.50 13.74
C GLU A 102 -4.45 -8.01 13.83
N VAL A 103 -4.66 -6.68 13.80
CA VAL A 103 -6.01 -6.10 13.74
C VAL A 103 -6.77 -6.54 12.49
N ILE A 104 -6.08 -6.65 11.35
CA ILE A 104 -6.71 -7.08 10.09
C ILE A 104 -7.17 -8.54 10.18
N VAL A 105 -6.36 -9.43 10.78
CA VAL A 105 -6.72 -10.84 10.96
C VAL A 105 -8.01 -10.98 11.73
N HIS A 106 -8.09 -10.35 12.91
CA HIS A 106 -9.28 -10.43 13.76
C HIS A 106 -10.51 -9.74 13.15
N LEU A 107 -10.32 -8.65 12.39
CA LEU A 107 -11.40 -8.05 11.63
C LEU A 107 -11.94 -8.99 10.54
N TYR A 108 -11.06 -9.72 9.86
CA TYR A 108 -11.47 -10.70 8.85
C TYR A 108 -12.24 -11.86 9.50
N GLU A 109 -11.78 -12.34 10.65
CA GLU A 109 -12.45 -13.39 11.42
C GLU A 109 -13.90 -13.00 11.78
N GLU A 110 -14.12 -11.76 12.24
CA GLU A 110 -15.43 -11.24 12.63
C GLU A 110 -16.34 -10.91 11.43
N PHE A 111 -15.78 -10.29 10.37
CA PHE A 111 -16.59 -9.64 9.34
C PHE A 111 -16.36 -10.21 7.94
N GLY A 112 -15.44 -11.17 7.76
CA GLY A 112 -15.04 -11.63 6.43
C GLY A 112 -14.58 -10.46 5.54
N SER A 113 -15.01 -10.45 4.28
CA SER A 113 -14.65 -9.36 3.35
C SER A 113 -15.20 -7.98 3.72
N ALA A 114 -16.24 -7.91 4.56
CA ALA A 114 -16.79 -6.64 5.05
C ALA A 114 -15.83 -5.88 5.99
N CYS A 115 -14.78 -6.53 6.49
CA CYS A 115 -13.69 -5.89 7.24
C CYS A 115 -13.08 -4.70 6.50
N LEU A 116 -13.01 -4.74 5.16
CA LEU A 116 -12.45 -3.69 4.32
C LEU A 116 -13.12 -2.33 4.51
N ALA A 117 -14.42 -2.31 4.80
CA ALA A 117 -15.15 -1.06 5.03
C ALA A 117 -14.71 -0.33 6.30
N LYS A 118 -14.18 -1.09 7.30
CA LYS A 118 -13.72 -0.55 8.58
C LYS A 118 -12.28 0.00 8.53
N LEU A 119 -11.49 -0.43 7.55
CA LEU A 119 -10.08 -0.06 7.45
C LEU A 119 -9.91 1.37 6.92
N ASN A 120 -9.18 2.19 7.67
CA ASN A 120 -8.64 3.47 7.20
C ASN A 120 -7.12 3.33 7.10
N GLY A 121 -6.62 3.16 5.87
CA GLY A 121 -5.21 2.87 5.65
C GLY A 121 -4.84 2.75 4.19
N GLN A 122 -3.58 2.45 3.97
CA GLN A 122 -2.99 2.11 2.69
C GLN A 122 -2.45 0.68 2.80
N PHE A 123 -2.93 -0.24 1.97
CA PHE A 123 -2.64 -1.65 2.16
C PHE A 123 -2.72 -2.52 0.91
N ALA A 124 -1.92 -3.55 0.92
CA ALA A 124 -2.09 -4.77 0.16
C ALA A 124 -1.84 -5.94 1.10
N PHE A 125 -2.74 -6.89 1.17
CA PHE A 125 -2.58 -8.06 2.02
C PHE A 125 -3.18 -9.32 1.40
N ALA A 126 -2.72 -10.46 1.89
CA ALA A 126 -3.28 -11.75 1.59
C ALA A 126 -3.54 -12.52 2.89
N ILE A 127 -4.76 -13.03 3.04
CA ILE A 127 -5.20 -13.85 4.17
C ILE A 127 -5.53 -15.25 3.66
N TRP A 128 -4.93 -16.25 4.27
CA TRP A 128 -5.29 -17.64 4.13
C TRP A 128 -6.23 -18.06 5.25
N ASP A 129 -7.41 -18.50 4.90
CA ASP A 129 -8.39 -19.11 5.80
C ASP A 129 -8.34 -20.63 5.63
N GLY A 130 -7.67 -21.31 6.55
CA GLY A 130 -7.48 -22.75 6.50
C GLY A 130 -8.78 -23.53 6.72
N GLY A 131 -9.72 -22.98 7.49
CA GLY A 131 -11.04 -23.59 7.71
C GLY A 131 -11.89 -23.61 6.45
N ARG A 132 -11.82 -22.54 5.65
CA ARG A 132 -12.54 -22.43 4.37
C ARG A 132 -11.72 -22.90 3.17
N LYS A 133 -10.43 -23.12 3.33
CA LYS A 133 -9.48 -23.34 2.24
C LYS A 133 -9.56 -22.23 1.18
N SER A 134 -9.60 -21.00 1.63
CA SER A 134 -9.82 -19.80 0.83
C SER A 134 -8.68 -18.81 1.02
N LEU A 135 -8.22 -18.23 -0.08
CA LEU A 135 -7.25 -17.11 -0.08
C LEU A 135 -8.00 -15.82 -0.40
N PHE A 136 -7.98 -14.89 0.56
CA PHE A 136 -8.54 -13.55 0.44
C PHE A 136 -7.41 -12.55 0.24
N ILE A 137 -7.40 -11.86 -0.90
CA ILE A 137 -6.39 -10.86 -1.26
C ILE A 137 -7.08 -9.52 -1.44
N ALA A 138 -6.58 -8.45 -0.83
CA ALA A 138 -7.20 -7.13 -0.93
C ALA A 138 -6.17 -6.02 -1.16
N ARG A 139 -6.61 -4.97 -1.86
CA ARG A 139 -5.83 -3.75 -2.12
C ARG A 139 -6.64 -2.52 -1.69
N ASP A 140 -5.95 -1.52 -1.16
CA ASP A 140 -6.57 -0.31 -0.64
C ASP A 140 -7.38 0.48 -1.68
N ARG A 141 -8.21 1.41 -1.20
CA ARG A 141 -9.17 2.20 -2.01
C ARG A 141 -8.54 2.90 -3.19
N LEU A 142 -7.35 3.47 -3.02
CA LEU A 142 -6.65 4.27 -4.03
C LEU A 142 -5.50 3.50 -4.72
N GLY A 143 -5.23 2.23 -4.29
CA GLY A 143 -4.15 1.42 -4.82
C GLY A 143 -2.76 1.94 -4.47
N VAL A 144 -2.61 2.60 -3.31
CA VAL A 144 -1.32 3.14 -2.85
C VAL A 144 -0.28 2.04 -2.70
N ARG A 145 -0.71 0.86 -2.22
CA ARG A 145 0.19 -0.30 -2.14
C ARG A 145 0.05 -1.17 -3.39
N PRO A 146 1.18 -1.51 -4.05
CA PRO A 146 1.15 -2.34 -5.24
C PRO A 146 0.82 -3.79 -4.90
N LEU A 147 0.09 -4.45 -5.81
CA LEU A 147 -0.22 -5.88 -5.73
C LEU A 147 -0.49 -6.43 -7.13
N PHE A 148 0.37 -7.33 -7.55
CA PHE A 148 0.32 -7.99 -8.86
C PHE A 148 0.04 -9.47 -8.72
N TYR A 149 -0.62 -10.06 -9.71
CA TYR A 149 -0.90 -11.48 -9.73
C TYR A 149 -0.89 -12.05 -11.16
N THR A 150 -0.75 -13.35 -11.22
CA THR A 150 -0.87 -14.14 -12.44
C THR A 150 -1.38 -15.53 -12.11
N VAL A 151 -1.89 -16.24 -13.12
CA VAL A 151 -2.21 -17.67 -13.04
C VAL A 151 -1.33 -18.42 -14.02
N ALA A 152 -0.47 -19.27 -13.49
CA ALA A 152 0.44 -20.09 -14.29
C ALA A 152 0.40 -21.55 -13.84
N ALA A 153 0.25 -22.47 -14.79
CA ALA A 153 0.20 -23.93 -14.57
C ALA A 153 -0.78 -24.37 -13.44
N GLY A 154 -1.94 -23.68 -13.32
CA GLY A 154 -2.94 -24.02 -12.32
C GLY A 154 -2.65 -23.49 -10.92
N ALA A 155 -1.71 -22.57 -10.77
CA ALA A 155 -1.43 -21.87 -9.52
C ALA A 155 -1.69 -20.36 -9.68
N LEU A 156 -2.32 -19.73 -8.68
CA LEU A 156 -2.37 -18.30 -8.50
C LEU A 156 -1.09 -17.87 -7.79
N ILE A 157 -0.34 -16.94 -8.38
CA ILE A 157 0.91 -16.41 -7.86
C ILE A 157 0.72 -14.90 -7.71
N PHE A 158 1.08 -14.33 -6.56
CA PHE A 158 0.93 -12.90 -6.31
C PHE A 158 2.14 -12.31 -5.59
N ALA A 159 2.39 -11.03 -5.79
CA ALA A 159 3.46 -10.31 -5.11
C ALA A 159 3.26 -8.79 -5.15
N SER A 160 4.00 -8.09 -4.29
CA SER A 160 4.08 -6.62 -4.29
C SER A 160 4.75 -6.05 -5.53
N GLU A 161 5.63 -6.81 -6.20
CA GLU A 161 6.33 -6.39 -7.43
C GLU A 161 6.37 -7.54 -8.42
N ILE A 162 6.33 -7.20 -9.71
CA ILE A 162 6.26 -8.18 -10.82
C ILE A 162 7.51 -9.05 -10.87
N LYS A 163 8.70 -8.49 -10.57
CA LYS A 163 9.95 -9.26 -10.57
C LYS A 163 9.94 -10.45 -9.62
N ALA A 164 9.15 -10.37 -8.54
CA ALA A 164 8.96 -11.49 -7.63
C ALA A 164 8.15 -12.63 -8.27
N LEU A 165 7.18 -12.30 -9.14
CA LEU A 165 6.42 -13.32 -9.89
C LEU A 165 7.35 -14.09 -10.84
N PHE A 166 8.34 -13.41 -11.41
CA PHE A 166 9.32 -14.03 -12.32
C PHE A 166 10.33 -14.96 -11.65
N ALA A 167 10.35 -15.03 -10.33
CA ALA A 167 11.09 -16.05 -9.61
C ALA A 167 10.48 -17.46 -9.81
N ASP A 168 9.19 -17.51 -10.16
CA ASP A 168 8.54 -18.75 -10.54
C ASP A 168 8.79 -19.05 -12.04
N PRO A 169 9.43 -20.17 -12.38
CA PRO A 169 9.75 -20.50 -13.77
C PRO A 169 8.53 -20.75 -14.66
N ARG A 170 7.35 -20.91 -14.07
CA ARG A 170 6.08 -21.06 -14.79
C ARG A 170 5.57 -19.73 -15.35
N VAL A 171 6.05 -18.60 -14.86
CA VAL A 171 5.60 -17.26 -15.25
C VAL A 171 6.42 -16.77 -16.45
N SER A 172 5.71 -16.45 -17.54
CA SER A 172 6.33 -15.89 -18.75
C SER A 172 6.78 -14.45 -18.53
N ARG A 173 7.91 -14.07 -19.17
CA ARG A 173 8.45 -12.70 -19.17
C ARG A 173 8.14 -11.94 -20.46
N SER A 174 7.10 -12.34 -21.18
CA SER A 174 6.71 -11.69 -22.43
C SER A 174 6.16 -10.29 -22.19
N LEU A 175 6.54 -9.33 -23.03
CA LEU A 175 6.00 -7.98 -22.97
C LEU A 175 4.58 -7.94 -23.56
N ALA A 176 3.70 -7.16 -22.95
CA ALA A 176 2.34 -6.91 -23.42
C ALA A 176 2.30 -5.65 -24.31
N PRO A 177 2.14 -5.78 -25.64
CA PRO A 177 2.15 -4.63 -26.57
C PRO A 177 1.13 -3.56 -26.17
N ARG A 178 -0.05 -3.99 -25.68
CA ARG A 178 -1.10 -3.06 -25.21
C ARG A 178 -0.69 -2.29 -23.95
N GLY A 179 -0.02 -2.94 -23.00
CA GLY A 179 0.50 -2.29 -21.80
C GLY A 179 1.60 -1.28 -22.14
N ILE A 180 2.52 -1.67 -23.01
CA ILE A 180 3.58 -0.78 -23.52
C ILE A 180 2.97 0.44 -24.23
N ALA A 181 1.98 0.23 -25.12
CA ALA A 181 1.30 1.33 -25.81
C ALA A 181 0.63 2.31 -24.82
N GLN A 182 0.09 1.82 -23.70
CA GLN A 182 -0.48 2.70 -22.67
C GLN A 182 0.58 3.57 -22.00
N VAL A 183 1.75 3.02 -21.67
CA VAL A 183 2.84 3.80 -21.08
C VAL A 183 3.24 4.96 -22.01
N PHE A 184 3.39 4.73 -23.32
CA PHE A 184 3.73 5.79 -24.27
C PHE A 184 2.62 6.84 -24.48
N ASN A 185 1.35 6.49 -24.21
CA ASN A 185 0.24 7.41 -24.35
C ASN A 185 -0.17 8.12 -23.05
N TYR A 186 -0.02 7.44 -21.89
CA TYR A 186 -0.54 7.90 -20.60
C TYR A 186 0.53 8.01 -19.51
N TRP A 187 1.79 7.72 -19.83
CA TRP A 187 2.90 7.63 -18.87
C TRP A 187 2.73 6.56 -17.79
N SER A 188 1.75 5.69 -17.97
CA SER A 188 1.40 4.62 -17.03
C SER A 188 0.56 3.56 -17.72
N THR A 189 0.56 2.35 -17.17
CA THR A 189 -0.46 1.35 -17.51
C THR A 189 -1.76 1.65 -16.76
N LEU A 190 -2.89 1.34 -17.39
CA LEU A 190 -4.20 1.43 -16.76
C LEU A 190 -4.60 0.07 -16.20
N SER A 191 -4.88 0.03 -14.91
CA SER A 191 -5.33 -1.19 -14.22
C SER A 191 -6.50 -1.89 -14.96
N PRO A 192 -6.51 -3.21 -15.07
CA PRO A 192 -5.57 -4.17 -14.46
C PRO A 192 -4.34 -4.51 -15.33
N LEU A 193 -4.09 -3.81 -16.43
CA LEU A 193 -3.00 -4.13 -17.35
C LEU A 193 -1.64 -3.73 -16.77
N THR A 194 -0.63 -4.53 -17.13
CA THR A 194 0.78 -4.24 -16.86
C THR A 194 1.57 -4.24 -18.17
N CYS A 195 2.87 -3.97 -18.12
CA CYS A 195 3.76 -4.10 -19.27
C CYS A 195 4.03 -5.55 -19.66
N PHE A 196 3.55 -6.55 -18.91
CA PHE A 196 3.84 -7.96 -19.11
C PHE A 196 2.58 -8.78 -19.39
N GLU A 197 2.65 -9.70 -20.35
CA GLU A 197 1.55 -10.58 -20.71
C GLU A 197 1.16 -11.52 -19.56
N GLY A 198 -0.15 -11.67 -19.33
CA GLY A 198 -0.69 -12.56 -18.31
C GLY A 198 -0.47 -12.09 -16.86
N ILE A 199 0.21 -10.96 -16.67
CA ILE A 199 0.37 -10.35 -15.34
C ILE A 199 -0.58 -9.15 -15.21
N GLN A 200 -1.36 -9.14 -14.14
CA GLN A 200 -2.33 -8.11 -13.84
C GLN A 200 -2.04 -7.48 -12.49
N ASP A 201 -2.37 -6.22 -12.30
CA ASP A 201 -2.50 -5.64 -10.96
C ASP A 201 -3.91 -5.92 -10.41
N LEU A 202 -4.03 -6.07 -9.10
CA LEU A 202 -5.34 -6.05 -8.45
C LEU A 202 -5.84 -4.60 -8.43
N PRO A 203 -6.99 -4.26 -9.06
CA PRO A 203 -7.40 -2.88 -9.17
C PRO A 203 -7.59 -2.20 -7.79
N PRO A 204 -7.37 -0.87 -7.69
CA PRO A 204 -7.70 -0.11 -6.49
C PRO A 204 -9.13 -0.35 -6.02
N GLY A 205 -9.34 -0.45 -4.70
CA GLY A 205 -10.67 -0.67 -4.14
C GLY A 205 -11.29 -2.05 -4.44
N HIS A 206 -10.46 -3.04 -4.77
CA HIS A 206 -10.90 -4.40 -5.05
C HIS A 206 -10.28 -5.42 -4.11
N PHE A 207 -10.98 -6.54 -3.99
CA PHE A 207 -10.44 -7.76 -3.39
C PHE A 207 -10.68 -8.96 -4.29
N MET A 208 -9.90 -10.00 -4.08
CA MET A 208 -10.01 -11.30 -4.73
C MET A 208 -10.26 -12.37 -3.68
N ILE A 209 -11.16 -13.31 -3.98
CA ILE A 209 -11.30 -14.57 -3.25
C ILE A 209 -10.96 -15.70 -4.21
N ALA A 210 -10.01 -16.55 -3.80
CA ALA A 210 -9.66 -17.78 -4.50
C ALA A 210 -10.01 -18.98 -3.61
N GLU A 211 -11.03 -19.75 -4.03
CA GLU A 211 -11.61 -20.86 -3.29
C GLU A 211 -12.13 -21.93 -4.26
N GLY A 212 -11.92 -23.21 -3.95
CA GLY A 212 -12.42 -24.33 -4.78
C GLY A 212 -11.93 -24.27 -6.24
N GLY A 213 -10.74 -23.75 -6.50
CA GLY A 213 -10.16 -23.62 -7.84
C GLY A 213 -10.73 -22.46 -8.67
N LYS A 214 -11.60 -21.63 -8.10
CA LYS A 214 -12.18 -20.44 -8.73
C LYS A 214 -11.63 -19.17 -8.13
N MET A 215 -11.52 -18.13 -8.93
CA MET A 215 -11.15 -16.79 -8.50
C MET A 215 -12.27 -15.81 -8.82
N THR A 216 -12.61 -14.97 -7.85
CA THR A 216 -13.60 -13.91 -8.01
C THR A 216 -13.00 -12.59 -7.54
N ILE A 217 -13.02 -11.57 -8.40
CA ILE A 217 -12.58 -10.22 -8.06
C ILE A 217 -13.83 -9.36 -7.88
N THR A 218 -13.89 -8.67 -6.74
CA THR A 218 -15.03 -7.83 -6.36
C THR A 218 -14.56 -6.44 -5.97
N ARG A 219 -15.26 -5.43 -6.48
CA ARG A 219 -15.05 -4.04 -6.08
C ARG A 219 -15.79 -3.78 -4.77
N TYR A 220 -15.06 -3.32 -3.74
CA TYR A 220 -15.65 -2.94 -2.45
C TYR A 220 -15.76 -1.43 -2.27
N TRP A 221 -15.04 -0.66 -3.09
CA TRP A 221 -15.05 0.80 -3.02
C TRP A 221 -14.83 1.42 -4.40
N SER A 222 -15.47 2.56 -4.64
CA SER A 222 -15.20 3.44 -5.79
C SER A 222 -15.35 4.90 -5.38
N LEU A 223 -14.63 5.77 -6.05
CA LEU A 223 -14.84 7.21 -5.93
C LEU A 223 -16.10 7.58 -6.72
N GLU A 224 -17.06 8.15 -6.02
CA GLU A 224 -18.32 8.59 -6.63
C GLU A 224 -18.40 10.12 -6.53
N PHE A 225 -18.71 10.75 -7.65
CA PHE A 225 -19.00 12.17 -7.70
C PHE A 225 -20.50 12.36 -7.80
N GLU A 226 -21.07 13.22 -6.96
CA GLU A 226 -22.46 13.60 -7.13
C GLU A 226 -22.64 14.24 -8.50
N PRO A 227 -23.65 13.79 -9.29
CA PRO A 227 -23.95 14.44 -10.56
C PRO A 227 -24.28 15.91 -10.28
N GLN A 228 -23.63 16.81 -11.03
CA GLN A 228 -23.97 18.23 -10.97
C GLN A 228 -25.45 18.36 -11.32
N LYS A 229 -26.27 18.78 -10.36
CA LYS A 229 -27.66 19.15 -10.64
C LYS A 229 -27.64 20.31 -11.64
N PRO A 230 -28.40 20.23 -12.75
CA PRO A 230 -28.47 21.35 -13.68
C PRO A 230 -28.90 22.62 -12.92
N ALA A 231 -28.28 23.74 -13.24
CA ALA A 231 -28.45 25.02 -12.54
C ALA A 231 -29.92 25.54 -12.46
N HIS A 232 -30.88 24.82 -13.05
CA HIS A 232 -32.29 25.16 -13.13
C HIS A 232 -33.24 24.17 -12.43
N ALA A 233 -32.71 23.20 -11.64
CA ALA A 233 -33.58 22.28 -10.90
C ALA A 233 -33.92 22.90 -9.54
N ASP A 234 -35.15 23.33 -9.41
CA ASP A 234 -35.95 23.70 -8.24
C ASP A 234 -35.27 24.33 -7.01
N THR A 235 -35.65 25.59 -6.80
CA THR A 235 -35.23 26.51 -5.71
C THR A 235 -35.83 26.20 -4.34
N ASN A 236 -36.39 25.02 -4.07
CA ASN A 236 -37.15 24.74 -2.84
C ASN A 236 -36.58 23.68 -1.92
N ILE A 237 -35.32 23.24 -2.08
CA ILE A 237 -34.64 22.46 -1.07
C ILE A 237 -33.62 23.38 -0.40
N SER A 238 -33.81 23.69 0.88
CA SER A 238 -32.85 24.42 1.71
C SER A 238 -31.60 23.58 1.98
N THR A 239 -30.83 23.28 0.95
CA THR A 239 -29.42 22.99 1.11
C THR A 239 -28.77 24.32 1.40
N ALA A 240 -28.51 24.61 2.68
CA ALA A 240 -27.69 25.75 3.08
C ALA A 240 -26.47 25.77 2.14
N ARG A 241 -26.40 26.84 1.32
CA ARG A 241 -25.29 27.00 0.35
C ARG A 241 -24.02 27.08 1.18
N ARG A 242 -23.22 26.00 1.22
CA ARG A 242 -21.94 25.98 1.91
C ARG A 242 -21.12 27.15 1.42
N THR A 243 -20.64 28.00 2.32
CA THR A 243 -19.77 29.12 1.96
C THR A 243 -18.37 28.56 1.66
N LEU A 244 -17.60 29.27 0.84
CA LEU A 244 -16.20 28.90 0.60
C LEU A 244 -15.42 28.78 1.92
N THR A 245 -15.69 29.68 2.88
CA THR A 245 -15.08 29.66 4.22
C THR A 245 -15.41 28.35 4.96
N SER A 246 -16.69 27.96 5.02
CA SER A 246 -17.08 26.74 5.73
C SER A 246 -16.49 25.45 5.07
N LEU A 247 -16.34 25.46 3.75
CA LEU A 247 -15.67 24.36 3.04
C LEU A 247 -14.16 24.33 3.31
N ALA A 248 -13.53 25.50 3.40
CA ALA A 248 -12.10 25.60 3.73
C ALA A 248 -11.83 25.14 5.17
N ASP A 249 -12.70 25.50 6.12
CA ASP A 249 -12.59 25.06 7.52
C ASP A 249 -12.74 23.55 7.64
N GLU A 250 -13.77 22.97 7.00
CA GLU A 250 -13.98 21.50 6.97
C GLU A 250 -12.78 20.78 6.32
N PHE A 251 -12.26 21.31 5.21
CA PHE A 251 -11.08 20.75 4.56
C PHE A 251 -9.85 20.80 5.46
N ALA A 252 -9.64 21.92 6.16
CA ALA A 252 -8.52 22.08 7.09
C ALA A 252 -8.60 21.07 8.25
N GLU A 253 -9.79 20.86 8.83
CA GLU A 253 -10.01 19.85 9.88
C GLU A 253 -9.70 18.45 9.39
N LEU A 254 -10.21 18.08 8.21
CA LEU A 254 -9.93 16.76 7.59
C LEU A 254 -8.43 16.58 7.29
N LEU A 255 -7.75 17.60 6.81
CA LEU A 255 -6.33 17.55 6.50
C LEU A 255 -5.47 17.41 7.77
N VAL A 256 -5.82 18.12 8.83
CA VAL A 256 -5.17 18.01 10.14
C VAL A 256 -5.36 16.60 10.71
N ASP A 257 -6.57 16.07 10.68
CA ASP A 257 -6.84 14.72 11.16
C ASP A 257 -6.12 13.64 10.33
N ALA A 258 -6.19 13.75 9.01
CA ALA A 258 -5.48 12.85 8.10
C ALA A 258 -3.96 12.89 8.30
N THR A 259 -3.39 14.04 8.63
CA THR A 259 -1.97 14.18 8.97
C THR A 259 -1.68 13.54 10.33
N ARG A 260 -2.50 13.80 11.34
CA ARG A 260 -2.33 13.29 12.71
C ARG A 260 -2.27 11.77 12.77
N ILE A 261 -3.22 11.10 12.12
CA ILE A 261 -3.28 9.62 12.16
C ILE A 261 -2.08 8.97 11.46
N ARG A 262 -1.44 9.66 10.50
CA ARG A 262 -0.24 9.19 9.80
C ARG A 262 1.07 9.35 10.56
N LEU A 263 1.04 10.03 11.70
CA LEU A 263 2.19 10.14 12.59
C LEU A 263 2.27 8.99 13.61
N ARG A 264 1.34 8.05 13.56
CA ARG A 264 1.32 6.86 14.42
C ARG A 264 2.38 5.86 13.95
N ALA A 265 3.54 5.90 14.58
CA ALA A 265 4.68 5.00 14.29
C ALA A 265 5.54 4.86 15.55
N ASP A 266 6.22 3.71 15.68
CA ASP A 266 7.20 3.44 16.74
C ASP A 266 8.62 3.86 16.32
N VAL A 267 8.75 4.55 15.17
CA VAL A 267 9.99 5.09 14.61
C VAL A 267 9.82 6.60 14.37
N PRO A 268 10.92 7.36 14.28
CA PRO A 268 10.86 8.77 13.90
C PRO A 268 10.18 8.98 12.55
N VAL A 269 9.30 9.98 12.47
CA VAL A 269 8.60 10.37 11.24
C VAL A 269 9.16 11.68 10.74
N GLY A 270 9.60 11.71 9.49
CA GLY A 270 10.04 12.91 8.79
C GLY A 270 9.08 13.29 7.66
N ALA A 271 9.29 14.46 7.07
CA ALA A 271 8.49 14.95 5.96
C ALA A 271 9.36 15.37 4.77
N TYR A 272 8.91 15.04 3.55
CA TYR A 272 9.47 15.65 2.36
C TYR A 272 9.00 17.09 2.23
N LEU A 273 9.92 17.99 1.88
CA LEU A 273 9.67 19.43 1.74
C LEU A 273 10.17 19.89 0.37
N SER A 274 9.26 19.98 -0.60
CA SER A 274 9.61 20.46 -1.95
C SER A 274 9.69 22.00 -2.04
N GLY A 275 9.14 22.72 -1.05
CA GLY A 275 8.98 24.18 -1.11
C GLY A 275 7.67 24.61 -1.79
N GLY A 276 6.92 23.67 -2.39
CA GLY A 276 5.57 23.89 -2.90
C GLY A 276 4.53 24.00 -1.80
N LEU A 277 3.30 24.42 -2.16
CA LEU A 277 2.21 24.66 -1.22
C LEU A 277 1.87 23.41 -0.40
N ASP A 278 1.65 22.26 -1.06
CA ASP A 278 1.16 21.04 -0.42
C ASP A 278 2.12 20.51 0.64
N SER A 279 3.40 20.35 0.27
CA SER A 279 4.43 19.88 1.22
C SER A 279 4.64 20.85 2.38
N SER A 280 4.54 22.15 2.12
CA SER A 280 4.67 23.20 3.14
C SER A 280 3.50 23.18 4.13
N VAL A 281 2.27 23.01 3.66
CA VAL A 281 1.07 22.91 4.50
C VAL A 281 1.15 21.66 5.38
N ILE A 282 1.51 20.50 4.80
CA ILE A 282 1.65 19.25 5.59
C ILE A 282 2.74 19.41 6.67
N ALA A 283 3.91 19.95 6.32
CA ALA A 283 4.99 20.19 7.29
C ALA A 283 4.58 21.17 8.39
N ALA A 284 3.82 22.22 8.06
CA ALA A 284 3.28 23.17 9.02
C ALA A 284 2.27 22.51 9.97
N ILE A 285 1.36 21.67 9.45
CA ILE A 285 0.41 20.92 10.27
C ILE A 285 1.17 19.97 11.21
N ILE A 286 2.16 19.22 10.72
CA ILE A 286 2.97 18.34 11.58
C ILE A 286 3.62 19.14 12.72
N ARG A 287 4.17 20.32 12.44
CA ARG A 287 4.75 21.20 13.46
C ARG A 287 3.73 21.71 14.46
N GLN A 288 2.50 21.98 14.03
CA GLN A 288 1.43 22.48 14.89
C GLN A 288 0.89 21.41 15.83
N ILE A 289 0.69 20.16 15.34
CA ILE A 289 0.06 19.07 16.11
C ILE A 289 1.07 18.18 16.83
N GLY A 290 2.32 18.24 16.46
CA GLY A 290 3.33 17.26 16.86
C GLY A 290 4.40 17.85 17.75
N THR A 291 5.40 17.05 17.89
CA THR A 291 6.52 17.06 18.79
C THR A 291 7.52 18.21 18.58
N SER A 292 8.47 18.30 19.50
CA SER A 292 9.53 19.30 19.54
C SER A 292 10.48 19.32 18.33
N ARG A 293 10.62 18.22 17.58
CA ARG A 293 11.53 18.09 16.42
C ARG A 293 10.80 17.51 15.21
N LEU A 294 11.05 18.09 14.04
CA LEU A 294 10.64 17.57 12.75
C LEU A 294 11.85 17.54 11.81
N ASP A 295 12.21 16.35 11.33
CA ASP A 295 13.20 16.19 10.29
C ASP A 295 12.52 16.36 8.92
N THR A 296 13.10 17.19 8.05
CA THR A 296 12.59 17.42 6.70
C THR A 296 13.66 17.14 5.66
N PHE A 297 13.23 16.63 4.50
CA PHE A 297 14.12 16.17 3.44
C PHE A 297 13.73 16.79 2.11
N SER A 298 14.72 17.20 1.32
CA SER A 298 14.52 17.80 -0.01
C SER A 298 15.54 17.29 -1.00
N ILE A 299 15.17 17.38 -2.28
CA ILE A 299 16.09 17.23 -3.40
C ILE A 299 16.31 18.61 -4.03
N ALA A 300 17.55 18.96 -4.30
CA ALA A 300 17.94 20.12 -5.08
C ALA A 300 18.58 19.65 -6.38
N PHE A 301 18.28 20.31 -7.48
CA PHE A 301 18.83 20.00 -8.80
C PHE A 301 19.94 20.97 -9.18
N SER A 302 20.83 20.51 -10.07
CA SER A 302 21.90 21.36 -10.62
C SER A 302 21.37 22.36 -11.64
N ASP A 303 20.30 22.00 -12.35
CA ASP A 303 19.62 22.85 -13.30
C ASP A 303 18.75 23.88 -12.56
N PRO A 304 18.97 25.19 -12.77
CA PRO A 304 18.21 26.26 -12.12
C PRO A 304 16.71 26.24 -12.45
N GLU A 305 16.30 25.67 -13.58
CA GLU A 305 14.89 25.58 -13.99
C GLU A 305 14.10 24.62 -13.06
N PHE A 306 14.76 23.60 -12.53
CA PHE A 306 14.16 22.59 -11.64
C PHE A 306 14.59 22.75 -10.17
N ASP A 307 15.43 23.74 -9.84
CA ASP A 307 15.95 23.93 -8.48
C ASP A 307 14.98 24.74 -7.60
N GLU A 308 14.29 24.07 -6.70
CA GLU A 308 13.41 24.66 -5.71
C GLU A 308 14.10 24.90 -4.35
N SER A 309 15.43 24.91 -4.28
CA SER A 309 16.19 24.99 -3.02
C SER A 309 15.92 26.27 -2.19
N GLN A 310 15.60 27.39 -2.83
CA GLN A 310 15.31 28.65 -2.12
C GLN A 310 13.99 28.59 -1.35
N PRO A 311 12.83 28.23 -1.94
CA PRO A 311 11.60 28.05 -1.17
C PRO A 311 11.71 26.93 -0.12
N GLN A 312 12.44 25.83 -0.38
CA GLN A 312 12.71 24.77 0.60
C GLN A 312 13.40 25.33 1.85
N LYS A 313 14.51 26.04 1.68
CA LYS A 313 15.28 26.66 2.79
C LYS A 313 14.46 27.66 3.57
N ARG A 314 13.69 28.53 2.88
CA ARG A 314 12.81 29.50 3.52
C ARG A 314 11.78 28.80 4.41
N MET A 315 11.15 27.74 3.90
CA MET A 315 10.11 27.02 4.63
C MET A 315 10.70 26.25 5.81
N ALA A 316 11.85 25.57 5.63
CA ALA A 316 12.56 24.88 6.71
C ALA A 316 12.95 25.82 7.83
N ALA A 317 13.46 27.02 7.51
CA ALA A 317 13.80 28.05 8.50
C ALA A 317 12.57 28.58 9.24
N LEU A 318 11.46 28.81 8.52
CA LEU A 318 10.20 29.27 9.11
C LEU A 318 9.62 28.27 10.09
N LEU A 319 9.68 26.97 9.73
CA LEU A 319 9.13 25.89 10.57
C LEU A 319 10.10 25.42 11.67
N GLY A 320 11.37 25.83 11.60
CA GLY A 320 12.40 25.41 12.56
C GLY A 320 12.65 23.91 12.52
N THR A 321 12.74 23.33 11.29
CA THR A 321 12.96 21.90 11.10
C THR A 321 14.46 21.59 10.98
N ASP A 322 14.85 20.36 11.30
CA ASP A 322 16.16 19.82 10.93
C ASP A 322 16.09 19.38 9.45
N HIS A 323 16.71 20.20 8.58
CA HIS A 323 16.51 20.09 7.15
C HIS A 323 17.72 19.50 6.44
N GLN A 324 17.52 18.39 5.75
CA GLN A 324 18.54 17.72 4.95
C GLN A 324 18.22 17.84 3.45
N VAL A 325 19.24 18.17 2.66
CA VAL A 325 19.11 18.35 1.21
C VAL A 325 20.08 17.42 0.49
N VAL A 326 19.55 16.61 -0.42
CA VAL A 326 20.36 15.83 -1.38
C VAL A 326 20.41 16.60 -2.68
N ARG A 327 21.63 16.87 -3.19
CA ARG A 327 21.80 17.51 -4.50
C ARG A 327 21.97 16.44 -5.56
N ALA A 328 21.08 16.45 -6.56
CA ALA A 328 21.13 15.56 -7.71
C ALA A 328 21.67 16.28 -8.95
N THR A 329 22.58 15.64 -9.66
CA THR A 329 23.12 16.09 -10.95
C THR A 329 22.52 15.27 -12.09
N ASP A 330 22.61 15.75 -13.33
CA ASP A 330 22.18 15.00 -14.52
C ASP A 330 22.90 13.65 -14.63
N ALA A 331 24.17 13.61 -14.24
CA ALA A 331 24.95 12.38 -14.21
C ALA A 331 24.41 11.37 -13.17
N ASP A 332 23.95 11.85 -12.01
CA ASP A 332 23.31 10.99 -11.01
C ASP A 332 21.99 10.43 -11.53
N ILE A 333 21.16 11.26 -12.17
CA ILE A 333 19.90 10.83 -12.77
C ILE A 333 20.16 9.76 -13.84
N ALA A 334 21.07 10.02 -14.77
CA ALA A 334 21.41 9.07 -15.83
C ALA A 334 21.93 7.74 -15.27
N ARG A 335 22.72 7.77 -14.22
CA ARG A 335 23.31 6.59 -13.58
C ARG A 335 22.25 5.73 -12.91
N VAL A 336 21.27 6.32 -12.24
CA VAL A 336 20.24 5.57 -11.50
C VAL A 336 19.02 5.21 -12.35
N PHE A 337 18.90 5.74 -13.56
CA PHE A 337 17.73 5.51 -14.42
C PHE A 337 17.43 4.01 -14.67
N PRO A 338 18.42 3.14 -14.98
CA PRO A 338 18.14 1.71 -15.12
C PRO A 338 17.57 1.05 -13.85
N GLU A 339 18.00 1.51 -12.66
CA GLU A 339 17.48 1.03 -11.38
C GLU A 339 16.04 1.49 -11.17
N ILE A 340 15.71 2.72 -11.58
CA ILE A 340 14.33 3.24 -11.52
C ILE A 340 13.43 2.35 -12.37
N VAL A 341 13.80 2.06 -13.63
CA VAL A 341 13.04 1.14 -14.50
C VAL A 341 12.89 -0.24 -13.87
N TRP A 342 13.95 -0.76 -13.25
CA TRP A 342 13.91 -2.04 -12.55
C TRP A 342 12.93 -2.04 -11.38
N HIS A 343 12.83 -0.94 -10.63
CA HIS A 343 11.95 -0.84 -9.47
C HIS A 343 10.52 -0.46 -9.81
N THR A 344 10.30 0.33 -10.86
CA THR A 344 8.96 0.72 -11.31
C THR A 344 8.29 -0.34 -12.17
N GLU A 345 9.09 -1.23 -12.80
CA GLU A 345 8.63 -2.33 -13.65
C GLU A 345 7.75 -1.87 -14.83
N THR A 346 8.02 -0.65 -15.31
CA THR A 346 7.34 -0.03 -16.43
C THR A 346 8.35 0.61 -17.37
N ALA A 347 7.97 0.76 -18.63
CA ALA A 347 8.79 1.42 -19.65
C ALA A 347 8.64 2.95 -19.52
N LEU A 348 9.44 3.56 -18.66
CA LEU A 348 9.49 5.01 -18.46
C LEU A 348 10.44 5.68 -19.43
#